data_2aefce30eb440c4b8b599477abded3e3
#
_entry.id   2aefce30eb440c4b8b599477abded3e3
#
_cell.length_a   1.000
_cell.length_b   1.000
_cell.length_c   1.000
_cell.angle_alpha   90.00
_cell.angle_beta   90.00
_cell.angle_gamma   90.00
#
_symmetry.space_group_name_H-M   'P 1'
#
loop_
_entity.id
_entity.type
_entity.pdbx_description
1 polymer ?
#
loop_
_entity_poly.entity_id
_entity_poly.type
_entity_poly.pdbx_seq_one_letter_code
_entity_poly.pdbx_strand_id
1 'polypeptide(L)'
;MKVISLILYMCSTVAQTCMPPYHWPTQFETSYDCMVAGYEEALKKTQDIGAKEINTHKIYIKFDCIETTVIIPKKKPKEIPTPELTT
;
A
#
# COMPACT_ATOMS: atom_id res chain seq x y z
N MET A 1 13.78 12.91 -8.72
CA MET A 1 13.13 11.75 -9.29
C MET A 1 12.04 11.22 -8.38
N LYS A 2 10.92 10.91 -8.93
CA LYS A 2 9.80 10.43 -8.13
C LYS A 2 9.56 8.96 -8.35
N VAL A 3 9.21 8.29 -7.28
CA VAL A 3 8.83 6.89 -7.35
C VAL A 3 7.51 6.72 -6.63
N ILE A 4 6.80 5.67 -6.97
CA ILE A 4 5.52 5.36 -6.36
C ILE A 4 5.71 4.14 -5.47
N SER A 5 5.35 4.29 -4.21
CA SER A 5 5.45 3.18 -3.24
C SER A 5 4.09 2.55 -3.05
N LEU A 6 4.07 1.24 -3.06
CA LEU A 6 2.84 0.48 -2.86
C LEU A 6 2.77 0.03 -1.40
N ILE A 7 1.67 0.33 -0.76
CA ILE A 7 1.43 -0.07 0.62
C ILE A 7 0.13 -0.84 0.67
N LEU A 8 0.19 -2.03 1.25
CA LEU A 8 -0.96 -2.92 1.32
C LEU A 8 -1.45 -3.01 2.76
N TYR A 9 -2.78 -3.06 2.90
CA TYR A 9 -3.41 -3.18 4.21
C TYR A 9 -4.35 -4.35 4.21
N MET A 10 -4.39 -5.10 5.29
CA MET A 10 -5.36 -6.16 5.47
C MET A 10 -6.22 -5.80 6.67
N CYS A 11 -7.52 -5.71 6.47
CA CYS A 11 -8.44 -5.27 7.51
C CYS A 11 -9.58 -6.27 7.68
N SER A 12 -10.17 -6.27 8.85
CA SER A 12 -11.35 -7.09 9.14
C SER A 12 -12.45 -6.18 9.67
N THR A 13 -13.63 -6.21 9.02
CA THR A 13 -14.74 -5.41 9.52
C THR A 13 -15.34 -6.02 10.77
N VAL A 14 -15.24 -7.32 10.94
CA VAL A 14 -15.74 -7.96 12.14
C VAL A 14 -14.90 -7.55 13.35
N ALA A 15 -13.57 -7.62 13.20
CA ALA A 15 -12.68 -7.23 14.28
C ALA A 15 -12.53 -5.72 14.38
N GLN A 16 -12.93 -5.00 13.33
CA GLN A 16 -12.81 -3.54 13.27
C GLN A 16 -11.39 -3.07 13.45
N THR A 17 -10.47 -3.79 12.84
CA THR A 17 -9.07 -3.47 12.94
C THR A 17 -8.35 -3.87 11.69
N CYS A 18 -7.17 -3.30 11.50
CA CYS A 18 -6.31 -3.60 10.38
C CYS A 18 -4.96 -4.01 10.89
N MET A 19 -4.32 -4.89 10.13
CA MET A 19 -2.95 -5.26 10.44
C MET A 19 -2.03 -4.11 10.04
N PRO A 20 -0.81 -4.08 10.58
CA PRO A 20 0.13 -3.05 10.19
C PRO A 20 0.35 -3.03 8.69
N PRO A 21 0.54 -1.85 8.11
CA PRO A 21 0.72 -1.76 6.66
C PRO A 21 1.94 -2.53 6.20
N TYR A 22 1.82 -3.16 5.04
CA TYR A 22 2.94 -3.86 4.44
C TYR A 22 3.47 -3.00 3.30
N HIS A 23 4.74 -2.65 3.37
CA HIS A 23 5.37 -1.86 2.35
C HIS A 23 5.97 -2.78 1.29
N TRP A 24 5.46 -2.65 0.07
CA TRP A 24 5.95 -3.48 -1.01
C TRP A 24 7.40 -3.11 -1.31
N PRO A 25 8.28 -4.09 -1.45
CA PRO A 25 9.70 -3.78 -1.61
C PRO A 25 10.05 -3.12 -2.94
N THR A 26 9.25 -3.34 -3.96
CA THR A 26 9.53 -2.77 -5.27
C THR A 26 8.80 -1.46 -5.43
N GLN A 27 9.47 -0.47 -5.95
CA GLN A 27 8.85 0.81 -6.22
C GLN A 27 8.55 0.92 -7.71
N PHE A 28 7.62 1.77 -8.05
CA PHE A 28 7.15 1.90 -9.42
C PHE A 28 7.41 3.29 -9.94
N GLU A 29 7.49 3.43 -11.24
CA GLU A 29 7.76 4.72 -11.83
C GLU A 29 6.50 5.50 -12.12
N THR A 30 5.39 4.82 -12.26
CA THR A 30 4.12 5.48 -12.55
C THR A 30 3.04 4.98 -11.61
N SER A 31 2.02 5.82 -11.44
CA SER A 31 0.87 5.42 -10.64
C SER A 31 0.14 4.25 -11.28
N TYR A 32 0.08 4.23 -12.60
CA TYR A 32 -0.58 3.14 -13.29
C TYR A 32 0.04 1.79 -12.93
N ASP A 33 1.36 1.71 -12.99
CA ASP A 33 2.04 0.47 -12.67
C ASP A 33 1.80 0.06 -11.22
N CYS A 34 1.83 1.04 -10.32
CA CYS A 34 1.57 0.76 -8.91
C CYS A 34 0.14 0.24 -8.71
N MET A 35 -0.83 0.86 -9.38
CA MET A 35 -2.22 0.44 -9.23
C MET A 35 -2.45 -0.95 -9.77
N VAL A 36 -1.86 -1.26 -10.91
CA VAL A 36 -2.00 -2.62 -11.48
C VAL A 36 -1.41 -3.62 -10.50
N ALA A 37 -0.21 -3.35 -10.00
CA ALA A 37 0.42 -4.25 -9.04
C ALA A 37 -0.42 -4.37 -7.77
N GLY A 38 -0.98 -3.25 -7.30
CA GLY A 38 -1.80 -3.26 -6.10
C GLY A 38 -3.03 -4.14 -6.26
N TYR A 39 -3.73 -4.01 -7.38
CA TYR A 39 -4.92 -4.84 -7.61
C TYR A 39 -4.54 -6.30 -7.76
N GLU A 40 -3.44 -6.59 -8.45
CA GLU A 40 -3.01 -7.98 -8.61
C GLU A 40 -2.64 -8.60 -7.27
N GLU A 41 -1.90 -7.87 -6.45
CA GLU A 41 -1.50 -8.39 -5.17
C GLU A 41 -2.68 -8.52 -4.21
N ALA A 42 -3.61 -7.57 -4.26
CA ALA A 42 -4.80 -7.66 -3.43
C ALA A 42 -5.62 -8.88 -3.80
N LEU A 43 -5.79 -9.13 -5.10
CA LEU A 43 -6.53 -10.30 -5.55
C LEU A 43 -5.81 -11.58 -5.13
N LYS A 44 -4.50 -11.62 -5.30
CA LYS A 44 -3.73 -12.78 -4.96
C LYS A 44 -3.81 -13.08 -3.47
N LYS A 45 -3.67 -12.04 -2.63
CA LYS A 45 -3.80 -12.23 -1.19
C LYS A 45 -5.19 -12.72 -0.81
N THR A 46 -6.21 -12.17 -1.44
CA THR A 46 -7.58 -12.58 -1.17
C THR A 46 -7.75 -14.06 -1.48
N GLN A 47 -7.19 -14.50 -2.61
CA GLN A 47 -7.29 -15.90 -2.98
C GLN A 47 -6.46 -16.80 -2.06
N ASP A 48 -5.29 -16.32 -1.63
CA ASP A 48 -4.44 -17.10 -0.74
C ASP A 48 -5.11 -17.31 0.62
N ILE A 49 -5.78 -16.28 1.12
CA ILE A 49 -6.49 -16.39 2.40
C ILE A 49 -7.64 -17.37 2.26
N GLY A 50 -8.35 -17.31 1.15
CA GLY A 50 -9.41 -18.25 0.87
C GLY A 50 -10.79 -17.76 1.29
N ALA A 51 -11.81 -18.29 0.61
CA ALA A 51 -13.17 -17.83 0.79
C ALA A 51 -13.67 -18.00 2.21
N LYS A 52 -13.28 -19.08 2.87
CA LYS A 52 -13.78 -19.34 4.22
C LYS A 52 -13.37 -18.25 5.19
N GLU A 53 -12.08 -17.93 5.23
CA GLU A 53 -11.59 -16.93 6.15
C GLU A 53 -12.09 -15.54 5.77
N ILE A 54 -12.08 -15.25 4.49
CA ILE A 54 -12.55 -13.96 4.02
C ILE A 54 -14.01 -13.74 4.45
N ASN A 55 -14.84 -14.75 4.25
CA ASN A 55 -16.25 -14.60 4.55
C ASN A 55 -16.53 -14.61 6.05
N THR A 56 -15.77 -15.39 6.82
CA THR A 56 -15.98 -15.48 8.25
C THR A 56 -15.60 -14.19 8.97
N HIS A 57 -14.46 -13.65 8.62
CA HIS A 57 -13.93 -12.47 9.30
C HIS A 57 -14.17 -11.18 8.54
N LYS A 58 -14.79 -11.27 7.38
CA LYS A 58 -15.06 -10.10 6.53
C LYS A 58 -13.76 -9.35 6.29
N ILE A 59 -12.76 -10.07 5.82
CA ILE A 59 -11.46 -9.52 5.54
C ILE A 59 -11.48 -8.84 4.19
N TYR A 60 -10.82 -7.70 4.11
CA TYR A 60 -10.64 -7.05 2.82
C TYR A 60 -9.23 -6.49 2.77
N ILE A 61 -8.73 -6.38 1.55
CA ILE A 61 -7.39 -5.89 1.30
C ILE A 61 -7.50 -4.60 0.53
N LYS A 62 -6.79 -3.60 0.98
CA LYS A 62 -6.74 -2.35 0.24
C LYS A 62 -5.29 -1.94 0.08
N PHE A 63 -5.04 -0.99 -0.78
CA PHE A 63 -3.68 -0.54 -1.00
C PHE A 63 -3.68 0.94 -1.33
N ASP A 64 -2.52 1.55 -1.14
CA ASP A 64 -2.29 2.93 -1.50
C ASP A 64 -1.06 3.00 -2.36
N CYS A 65 -1.09 3.89 -3.33
CA CYS A 65 0.07 4.20 -4.15
C CYS A 65 0.51 5.60 -3.78
N ILE A 66 1.60 5.71 -3.07
CA ILE A 66 2.05 6.98 -2.53
C ILE A 66 3.26 7.46 -3.30
N GLU A 67 3.19 8.67 -3.82
CA GLU A 67 4.28 9.24 -4.56
C GLU A 67 5.32 9.76 -3.60
N THR A 68 6.56 9.35 -3.79
CA THR A 68 7.66 9.74 -2.94
C THR A 68 8.77 10.27 -3.80
N THR A 69 9.37 11.35 -3.38
CA THR A 69 10.50 11.90 -4.09
C THR A 69 11.77 11.25 -3.57
N VAL A 70 12.55 10.71 -4.49
CA VAL A 70 13.82 10.14 -4.11
C VAL A 70 14.79 11.30 -4.05
N ILE A 71 15.35 11.51 -2.89
CA ILE A 71 16.21 12.64 -2.66
C ILE A 71 17.64 12.20 -2.45
N ILE A 72 18.51 12.94 -3.09
CA ILE A 72 19.92 12.68 -2.89
C ILE A 72 20.25 13.07 -1.45
N PRO A 73 20.84 12.19 -0.70
CA PRO A 73 21.03 12.43 0.71
C PRO A 73 21.72 13.70 1.07
N LYS A 74 22.42 14.32 0.19
CA LYS A 74 23.05 15.46 0.62
C LYS A 74 22.20 16.55 1.03
N LYS A 75 21.09 16.63 0.77
CA LYS A 75 20.37 17.68 1.27
C LYS A 75 19.51 17.30 2.23
N LYS A 76 19.23 17.40 2.87
CA LYS A 76 18.55 17.20 3.93
C LYS A 76 17.29 17.26 3.94
N PRO A 77 16.78 17.04 4.16
CA PRO A 77 15.69 17.19 4.10
C PRO A 77 14.72 17.45 4.81
N LYS A 78 14.37 17.67 5.03
CA LYS A 78 13.60 18.00 5.70
C LYS A 78 12.40 17.93 5.45
N GLU A 79 12.04 17.69 5.17
CA GLU A 79 11.08 17.70 4.97
C GLU A 79 10.18 17.22 4.63
N ILE A 80 9.79 16.85 4.65
CA ILE A 80 9.04 16.38 4.37
C ILE A 80 7.95 16.43 4.30
N PRO A 81 7.63 16.42 4.20
CA PRO A 81 6.59 16.43 4.16
C PRO A 81 5.50 16.16 4.04
N THR A 82 5.35 16.19 4.08
CA THR A 82 4.45 16.08 4.05
C THR A 82 3.47 15.87 3.75
N PRO A 83 3.29 15.87 3.80
CA PRO A 83 2.41 15.64 3.49
C PRO A 83 1.46 15.62 3.32
N GLU A 84 1.47 15.77 3.33
CA GLU A 84 0.73 15.84 3.21
C GLU A 84 -0.07 15.56 2.86
N LEU A 85 -0.08 15.48 2.83
CA LEU A 85 -0.70 15.25 2.46
C LEU A 85 -1.53 14.98 2.19
N THR A 86 -1.61 15.03 2.26
CA THR A 86 -2.24 14.83 2.03
C THR A 86 -3.02 14.59 1.73
N THR A 87 -3.24 14.71 1.70
CA THR A 87 -3.84 14.49 1.39
C THR A 87 -4.25 14.21 1.16
#